data_43c4c7f25ff1372092859ab3a31ac52e
#
_entry.id   43c4c7f25ff1372092859ab3a31ac52e
#
_cell.length_a   1.000
_cell.length_b   1.000
_cell.length_c   1.000
_cell.angle_alpha   90.00
_cell.angle_beta   90.00
_cell.angle_gamma   90.00
#
_symmetry.space_group_name_H-M   'P 1'
#
loop_
_entity.id
_entity.type
_entity.pdbx_description
1 polymer ?
#
loop_
_entity_poly.entity_id
_entity_poly.type
_entity_poly.pdbx_seq_one_letter_code
_entity_poly.pdbx_strand_id
1 'polypeptide(L)'
;MVANVTYANGREVARDIVKENITEESKPGKIAVGTLTQTDYIKPVAGTFVSGYGTGEDIVNYGVDWTCSEGITVVAARAGKVTRAGWYGGYGYCVDIQHEDGSLTRYANNSRLTVSVGEQVSQGQQIALSGSTGDVTSPRLHFEIWIDGTRVNPLNYVNKN
;
A
#
# COMPACT_ATOMS: atom_id res chain seq x y z
N MET A 1 1.93 -29.15 -20.05
CA MET A 1 2.44 -28.51 -19.71
C MET A 1 2.51 -28.55 -19.84
N VAL A 2 1.90 -28.20 -19.89
CA VAL A 2 2.14 -27.56 -19.62
C VAL A 2 1.93 -27.47 -20.00
N ALA A 3 1.22 -27.28 -20.06
CA ALA A 3 1.42 -26.63 -20.07
C ALA A 3 1.25 -26.72 -20.51
N ASN A 4 1.03 -26.65 -20.99
CA ASN A 4 1.18 -26.23 -20.95
C ASN A 4 0.90 -25.98 -21.40
N VAL A 5 0.25 -25.77 -21.50
CA VAL A 5 0.39 -25.12 -21.45
C VAL A 5 0.23 -25.00 -21.88
N THR A 6 -0.15 -24.80 -22.22
CA THR A 6 0.07 -24.33 -22.12
C THR A 6 -0.08 -24.10 -22.61
N TYR A 7 0.02 -23.12 -22.06
CA TYR A 7 0.06 -22.44 -21.83
C TYR A 7 -0.03 -22.20 -22.51
N ALA A 8 -1.19 -22.74 -23.70
CA ALA A 8 -0.80 -22.49 -23.67
C ALA A 8 -0.81 -22.27 -23.98
N ASN A 9 -0.72 -21.95 -23.68
CA ASN A 9 -0.41 -21.57 -23.41
C ASN A 9 -0.44 -21.32 -23.64
N GLY A 10 -1.73 -21.35 -24.40
CA GLY A 10 -1.18 -21.06 -24.15
C GLY A 10 -1.42 -21.11 -23.96
N ARG A 11 -1.25 -21.19 -23.57
CA ARG A 11 -1.12 -21.09 -22.94
C ARG A 11 -1.22 -21.25 -22.81
N GLU A 12 -1.52 -21.38 -22.81
CA GLU A 12 -1.22 -21.53 -21.98
C GLU A 12 -1.26 -21.49 -21.76
N VAL A 13 -2.32 -22.06 -22.67
CA VAL A 13 -1.81 -22.05 -22.05
C VAL A 13 -1.90 -22.07 -21.63
N ALA A 14 -2.84 -21.88 -21.61
CA ALA A 14 -2.23 -21.70 -20.98
C ALA A 14 -2.27 -21.93 -20.61
N ARG A 15 -2.32 -22.31 -20.73
CA ARG A 15 -1.93 -22.35 -19.90
C ARG A 15 -1.78 -22.37 -19.51
N ASP A 16 -2.57 -22.78 -19.94
CA ASP A 16 -1.97 -22.75 -19.06
C ASP A 16 -1.78 -22.91 -18.57
N ILE A 17 -2.36 -23.03 -18.69
CA ILE A 17 -1.63 -22.96 -17.96
C ILE A 17 -1.45 -23.14 -17.45
N VAL A 18 -2.11 -23.06 -17.48
CA VAL A 18 -1.26 -22.85 -16.79
C VAL A 18 -1.03 -23.14 -16.19
N LYS A 19 -1.33 -23.13 -16.03
CA LYS A 19 -0.67 -23.02 -15.37
C LYS A 19 -0.20 -23.09 -14.88
N GLU A 20 -0.77 -23.15 -15.00
CA GLU A 20 -0.03 -22.87 -14.43
C GLU A 20 0.47 -22.84 -13.85
N ASN A 21 -0.17 -23.44 -14.15
CA ASN A 21 0.67 -23.14 -13.54
C ASN A 21 1.15 -23.08 -13.06
N ILE A 22 0.60 -22.72 -12.85
CA ILE A 22 1.52 -22.22 -12.51
C ILE A 22 2.00 -22.36 -11.88
N THR A 23 1.56 -22.38 -11.97
CA THR A 23 2.46 -22.07 -11.56
C THR A 23 3.07 -22.03 -11.14
N GLU A 24 3.11 -22.30 -11.31
CA GLU A 24 3.93 -21.82 -11.03
C GLU A 24 4.62 -21.53 -10.74
N GLU A 25 4.32 -21.52 -10.81
CA GLU A 25 5.11 -20.95 -10.62
C GLU A 25 5.67 -20.46 -10.34
N SER A 26 5.03 -20.43 -10.57
CA SER A 26 5.78 -19.67 -10.49
C SER A 26 6.29 -19.43 -10.26
N LYS A 27 6.04 -19.15 -10.56
CA LYS A 27 6.64 -18.51 -10.61
C LYS A 27 6.82 -18.07 -10.64
N PRO A 28 6.36 -18.01 -10.89
CA PRO A 28 6.52 -17.36 -11.06
C PRO A 28 6.37 -17.05 -11.15
N GLY A 29 5.76 -16.82 -11.51
CA GLY A 29 5.63 -16.27 -11.78
C GLY A 29 5.00 -16.12 -11.91
N LYS A 30 4.46 -15.95 -12.33
CA LYS A 30 3.90 -15.75 -12.49
C LYS A 30 3.14 -15.67 -12.87
N ILE A 31 2.41 -15.59 -13.18
CA ILE A 31 1.82 -15.49 -13.42
C ILE A 31 1.15 -15.09 -13.80
N ALA A 32 0.82 -14.94 -14.06
CA ALA A 32 0.20 -14.46 -14.42
C ALA A 32 -0.61 -13.62 -14.68
N VAL A 33 -1.12 -13.22 -14.60
CA VAL A 33 -2.12 -12.35 -14.96
C VAL A 33 -2.18 -11.07 -14.15
N GLY A 34 -1.86 -9.96 -14.73
CA GLY A 34 -1.60 -8.75 -14.04
C GLY A 34 -2.80 -7.94 -13.62
N THR A 35 -3.87 -8.52 -13.15
CA THR A 35 -4.96 -7.71 -12.61
C THR A 35 -4.62 -7.32 -11.20
N LEU A 36 -4.66 -6.01 -10.91
CA LEU A 36 -4.52 -5.55 -9.54
C LEU A 36 -5.70 -6.04 -8.75
N THR A 37 -5.42 -6.73 -7.68
CA THR A 37 -6.45 -7.14 -6.74
C THR A 37 -6.32 -6.28 -5.49
N GLN A 38 -7.36 -6.24 -4.69
CA GLN A 38 -7.29 -5.47 -3.45
C GLN A 38 -6.29 -6.06 -2.47
N THR A 39 -5.71 -7.23 -2.79
CA THR A 39 -4.66 -7.81 -1.96
C THR A 39 -3.29 -7.26 -2.29
N ASP A 40 -3.17 -6.48 -3.36
CA ASP A 40 -1.89 -5.88 -3.71
C ASP A 40 -1.42 -4.86 -2.67
N TYR A 41 -2.34 -4.31 -1.90
CA TYR A 41 -2.02 -3.37 -0.82
C TYR A 41 -2.62 -3.92 0.48
N ILE A 42 -1.80 -4.07 1.51
CA ILE A 42 -2.30 -4.49 2.82
C ILE A 42 -2.60 -3.26 3.68
N LYS A 43 -3.43 -3.45 4.70
CA LYS A 43 -3.72 -2.39 5.65
C LYS A 43 -2.44 -2.06 6.42
N PRO A 44 -2.00 -0.79 6.45
CA PRO A 44 -0.67 -0.46 6.96
C PRO A 44 -0.57 -0.34 8.48
N VAL A 45 -1.69 -0.36 9.21
CA VAL A 45 -1.65 -0.19 10.66
C VAL A 45 -2.81 -0.95 11.31
N ALA A 46 -2.58 -1.44 12.52
CA ALA A 46 -3.63 -2.05 13.33
C ALA A 46 -4.39 -0.92 14.01
N GLY A 47 -5.46 -0.46 13.40
CA GLY A 47 -6.24 0.66 13.91
C GLY A 47 -7.70 0.54 13.52
N THR A 48 -8.51 1.45 14.04
CA THR A 48 -9.94 1.47 13.78
C THR A 48 -10.27 2.59 12.80
N PHE A 49 -11.03 2.27 11.76
CA PHE A 49 -11.43 3.24 10.76
C PHE A 49 -12.21 4.40 11.40
N VAL A 50 -11.85 5.63 11.05
CA VAL A 50 -12.52 6.82 11.61
C VAL A 50 -12.92 7.82 10.54
N SER A 51 -12.20 7.92 9.43
CA SER A 51 -12.51 8.91 8.40
C SER A 51 -12.15 8.35 7.02
N GLY A 52 -13.06 8.51 6.07
CA GLY A 52 -12.90 7.97 4.73
C GLY A 52 -12.55 9.03 3.70
N TYR A 53 -12.17 8.54 2.53
CA TYR A 53 -11.77 9.37 1.39
C TYR A 53 -12.94 10.20 0.88
N GLY A 54 -12.70 11.49 0.70
CA GLY A 54 -13.64 12.40 0.06
C GLY A 54 -14.86 12.76 0.90
N THR A 55 -14.91 12.36 2.15
CA THR A 55 -16.08 12.60 3.00
C THR A 55 -15.91 13.85 3.83
N GLY A 56 -17.03 14.36 4.35
CA GLY A 56 -17.05 15.54 5.20
C GLY A 56 -17.70 16.71 4.50
N GLU A 57 -18.47 17.50 5.26
CA GLU A 57 -19.19 18.63 4.67
C GLU A 57 -18.28 19.77 4.34
N ASP A 58 -17.30 20.01 5.20
CA ASP A 58 -16.40 21.16 5.02
C ASP A 58 -14.94 20.73 4.93
N ILE A 59 -14.67 19.44 4.99
CA ILE A 59 -13.30 18.93 5.03
C ILE A 59 -13.14 17.84 3.98
N VAL A 60 -12.18 18.04 3.09
CA VAL A 60 -11.83 17.02 2.10
C VAL A 60 -10.76 16.14 2.70
N ASN A 61 -11.03 14.82 2.79
CA ASN A 61 -10.04 13.85 3.19
C ASN A 61 -9.47 13.19 1.94
N TYR A 62 -8.17 13.34 1.73
CA TYR A 62 -7.50 12.83 0.54
C TYR A 62 -7.09 11.36 0.68
N GLY A 63 -7.38 10.74 1.80
CA GLY A 63 -7.07 9.35 2.07
C GLY A 63 -8.03 8.77 3.08
N VAL A 64 -7.53 7.86 3.91
CA VAL A 64 -8.32 7.30 5.02
C VAL A 64 -7.51 7.43 6.30
N ASP A 65 -8.23 7.52 7.40
CA ASP A 65 -7.61 7.61 8.72
C ASP A 65 -8.06 6.44 9.57
N TRP A 66 -7.09 5.82 10.23
CA TRP A 66 -7.35 4.80 11.26
C TRP A 66 -6.84 5.33 12.58
N THR A 67 -7.70 5.36 13.61
CA THR A 67 -7.23 5.75 14.93
C THR A 67 -6.48 4.59 15.56
N CYS A 68 -5.42 4.92 16.28
CA CYS A 68 -4.61 3.93 16.99
C CYS A 68 -3.83 4.66 18.08
N SER A 69 -3.30 3.91 19.03
CA SER A 69 -2.42 4.52 20.02
C SER A 69 -1.14 5.02 19.37
N GLU A 70 -0.51 5.98 19.99
CA GLU A 70 0.81 6.43 19.53
C GLU A 70 1.82 5.30 19.70
N GLY A 71 2.71 5.13 18.71
CA GLY A 71 3.75 4.13 18.77
C GLY A 71 3.38 2.76 18.22
N ILE A 72 2.25 2.65 17.55
CA ILE A 72 1.87 1.38 16.90
C ILE A 72 2.66 1.25 15.59
N THR A 73 3.10 0.04 15.29
CA THR A 73 3.88 -0.22 14.07
C THR A 73 3.08 0.11 12.82
N VAL A 74 3.67 0.92 11.95
CA VAL A 74 3.16 1.20 10.62
C VAL A 74 4.03 0.44 9.63
N VAL A 75 3.39 -0.31 8.73
CA VAL A 75 4.10 -1.14 7.77
C VAL A 75 3.83 -0.68 6.35
N ALA A 76 4.73 -1.02 5.43
CA ALA A 76 4.55 -0.70 4.02
C ALA A 76 3.37 -1.52 3.49
N ALA A 77 2.40 -0.82 2.90
CA ALA A 77 1.21 -1.48 2.34
C ALA A 77 1.57 -2.35 1.13
N ARG A 78 2.67 -2.02 0.46
CA ARG A 78 3.17 -2.73 -0.71
C ARG A 78 4.65 -2.45 -0.84
N ALA A 79 5.39 -3.39 -1.45
CA ALA A 79 6.83 -3.23 -1.66
C ALA A 79 7.11 -2.04 -2.57
N GLY A 80 8.21 -1.34 -2.32
CA GLY A 80 8.61 -0.22 -3.15
C GLY A 80 9.82 0.49 -2.60
N LYS A 81 10.04 1.70 -3.12
CA LYS A 81 11.19 2.53 -2.76
C LYS A 81 10.70 3.77 -2.02
N VAL A 82 11.32 4.07 -0.89
CA VAL A 82 10.98 5.27 -0.11
C VAL A 82 11.44 6.50 -0.87
N THR A 83 10.51 7.40 -1.18
CA THR A 83 10.80 8.63 -1.90
C THR A 83 10.69 9.86 -1.00
N ARG A 84 10.06 9.73 0.16
CA ARG A 84 9.97 10.79 1.16
C ARG A 84 10.00 10.16 2.55
N ALA A 85 10.79 10.75 3.44
CA ALA A 85 10.84 10.33 4.84
C ALA A 85 11.25 11.54 5.66
N GLY A 86 10.26 12.24 6.24
CA GLY A 86 10.53 13.43 7.02
C GLY A 86 9.27 14.23 7.29
N TRP A 87 9.43 15.38 7.91
CA TRP A 87 8.34 16.29 8.20
C TRP A 87 7.82 16.92 6.90
N TYR A 88 6.50 16.92 6.72
CA TYR A 88 5.89 17.45 5.51
C TYR A 88 4.60 18.21 5.88
N GLY A 89 4.76 19.44 6.35
CA GLY A 89 3.65 20.34 6.65
C GLY A 89 2.60 19.70 7.57
N GLY A 90 1.34 19.82 7.18
CA GLY A 90 0.23 19.29 7.96
C GLY A 90 0.18 17.77 8.07
N TYR A 91 0.95 17.07 7.25
CA TYR A 91 1.08 15.61 7.36
C TYR A 91 1.95 15.17 8.54
N GLY A 92 2.75 16.10 9.11
CA GLY A 92 3.70 15.74 10.15
C GLY A 92 4.79 14.86 9.60
N TYR A 93 5.23 13.88 10.39
CA TYR A 93 6.23 12.92 9.91
C TYR A 93 5.58 11.98 8.90
N CYS A 94 6.10 12.02 7.68
CA CYS A 94 5.45 11.42 6.51
C CYS A 94 6.43 10.54 5.74
N VAL A 95 5.94 9.38 5.30
CA VAL A 95 6.69 8.47 4.42
C VAL A 95 5.88 8.33 3.13
N ASP A 96 6.56 8.46 2.00
CA ASP A 96 6.01 8.11 0.69
C ASP A 96 6.81 6.95 0.13
N ILE A 97 6.09 5.96 -0.42
CA ILE A 97 6.70 4.81 -1.07
C ILE A 97 6.19 4.75 -2.50
N GLN A 98 7.12 4.70 -3.46
CA GLN A 98 6.77 4.53 -4.86
C GLN A 98 6.91 3.05 -5.21
N HIS A 99 5.88 2.50 -5.85
CA HIS A 99 5.81 1.09 -6.18
C HIS A 99 6.23 0.85 -7.62
N GLU A 100 6.47 -0.40 -7.96
CA GLU A 100 7.00 -0.77 -9.26
C GLU A 100 6.09 -0.33 -10.41
N ASP A 101 4.77 -0.35 -10.20
CA ASP A 101 3.81 0.05 -11.22
C ASP A 101 3.63 1.57 -11.32
N GLY A 102 4.41 2.34 -10.58
CA GLY A 102 4.31 3.80 -10.57
C GLY A 102 3.33 4.36 -9.56
N SER A 103 2.54 3.52 -8.89
CA SER A 103 1.65 4.00 -7.83
C SER A 103 2.47 4.43 -6.62
N LEU A 104 1.83 5.19 -5.73
CA LEU A 104 2.50 5.72 -4.55
C LEU A 104 1.57 5.58 -3.35
N THR A 105 2.15 5.25 -2.20
CA THR A 105 1.41 5.24 -0.94
C THR A 105 2.05 6.23 0.02
N ARG A 106 1.21 6.95 0.76
CA ARG A 106 1.65 7.97 1.72
C ARG A 106 1.14 7.62 3.10
N TYR A 107 2.03 7.71 4.08
CA TYR A 107 1.79 7.36 5.48
C TYR A 107 2.13 8.57 6.34
N ALA A 108 1.13 9.18 6.98
CA ALA A 108 1.31 10.47 7.63
C ALA A 108 0.89 10.44 9.09
N ASN A 109 1.25 11.51 9.79
CA ASN A 109 0.96 11.75 11.22
C ASN A 109 1.71 10.79 12.14
N ASN A 110 2.84 10.27 11.68
CA ASN A 110 3.65 9.34 12.46
C ASN A 110 4.38 10.06 13.58
N SER A 111 4.70 9.33 14.64
CA SER A 111 5.54 9.87 15.72
C SER A 111 7.03 9.71 15.41
N ARG A 112 7.38 8.68 14.63
CA ARG A 112 8.75 8.36 14.32
C ARG A 112 8.84 7.60 13.01
N LEU A 113 9.88 7.87 12.24
CA LEU A 113 10.16 7.17 10.99
C LEU A 113 11.33 6.22 11.20
N THR A 114 11.23 5.02 10.62
CA THR A 114 12.26 3.99 10.77
C THR A 114 12.93 3.66 9.44
N VAL A 115 12.63 4.42 8.38
CA VAL A 115 13.23 4.25 7.06
C VAL A 115 13.72 5.60 6.55
N SER A 116 14.56 5.55 5.52
CA SER A 116 15.15 6.75 4.90
C SER A 116 14.86 6.75 3.40
N VAL A 117 14.90 7.94 2.81
CA VAL A 117 14.74 8.11 1.36
C VAL A 117 15.76 7.25 0.63
N GLY A 118 15.31 6.55 -0.39
CA GLY A 118 16.15 5.66 -1.20
C GLY A 118 16.12 4.21 -0.76
N GLU A 119 15.58 3.94 0.42
CA GLU A 119 15.55 2.57 0.94
C GLU A 119 14.49 1.75 0.23
N GLN A 120 14.81 0.49 -0.10
CA GLN A 120 13.85 -0.47 -0.64
C GLN A 120 13.17 -1.16 0.52
N VAL A 121 11.84 -1.23 0.48
CA VAL A 121 11.06 -1.88 1.54
C VAL A 121 10.19 -2.97 0.95
N SER A 122 9.94 -4.00 1.75
CA SER A 122 9.05 -5.09 1.39
C SER A 122 7.65 -4.80 1.93
N GLN A 123 6.64 -5.41 1.32
CA GLN A 123 5.29 -5.36 1.87
C GLN A 123 5.31 -5.92 3.30
N GLY A 124 4.70 -5.19 4.23
CA GLY A 124 4.66 -5.60 5.63
C GLY A 124 5.87 -5.19 6.45
N GLN A 125 6.88 -4.61 5.83
CA GLN A 125 8.07 -4.14 6.57
C GLN A 125 7.72 -2.88 7.36
N GLN A 126 8.20 -2.80 8.61
CA GLN A 126 7.98 -1.60 9.44
C GLN A 126 8.66 -0.39 8.81
N ILE A 127 7.93 0.71 8.69
CA ILE A 127 8.45 1.94 8.12
C ILE A 127 8.33 3.12 9.08
N ALA A 128 7.45 3.02 10.09
CA ALA A 128 7.21 4.14 11.01
C ALA A 128 6.49 3.63 12.24
N LEU A 129 6.32 4.52 13.19
CA LEU A 129 5.43 4.32 14.34
C LEU A 129 4.35 5.39 14.28
N SER A 130 3.11 5.01 14.56
CA SER A 130 1.98 5.92 14.52
C SER A 130 2.10 7.03 15.54
N GLY A 131 1.42 8.14 15.28
CA GLY A 131 1.49 9.29 16.18
C GLY A 131 0.36 10.27 15.93
N SER A 132 0.59 11.50 16.37
CA SER A 132 -0.37 12.58 16.19
C SER A 132 0.33 13.86 15.72
N THR A 133 1.39 13.71 14.91
CA THR A 133 2.12 14.86 14.38
C THR A 133 1.36 15.48 13.21
N GLY A 134 1.61 16.78 12.95
CA GLY A 134 0.93 17.51 11.91
C GLY A 134 -0.41 18.06 12.38
N ASP A 135 -1.36 18.17 11.46
CA ASP A 135 -2.62 18.85 11.72
C ASP A 135 -3.71 17.90 12.22
N VAL A 136 -3.39 17.08 13.22
CA VAL A 136 -4.36 16.18 13.82
C VAL A 136 -4.37 16.37 15.34
N THR A 137 -5.50 16.01 15.96
CA THR A 137 -5.70 16.23 17.39
C THR A 137 -5.63 14.94 18.20
N SER A 138 -5.51 13.79 17.55
CA SER A 138 -5.44 12.50 18.23
C SER A 138 -4.59 11.53 17.42
N PRO A 139 -3.99 10.51 18.08
CA PRO A 139 -3.13 9.56 17.36
C PRO A 139 -3.89 8.81 16.29
N ARG A 140 -3.28 8.71 15.12
CA ARG A 140 -3.88 8.04 13.97
C ARG A 140 -2.82 7.78 12.92
N LEU A 141 -3.18 7.00 11.92
CA LEU A 141 -2.44 6.94 10.66
C LEU A 141 -3.34 7.52 9.56
N HIS A 142 -2.83 8.50 8.84
CA HIS A 142 -3.44 8.98 7.61
C HIS A 142 -2.73 8.29 6.44
N PHE A 143 -3.52 7.68 5.55
CA PHE A 143 -2.98 6.85 4.48
C PHE A 143 -3.61 7.26 3.15
N GLU A 144 -2.76 7.47 2.13
CA GLU A 144 -3.20 7.82 0.78
C GLU A 144 -2.64 6.83 -0.22
N ILE A 145 -3.40 6.58 -1.28
CA ILE A 145 -2.93 5.85 -2.45
C ILE A 145 -3.08 6.76 -3.66
N TRP A 146 -2.01 6.83 -4.44
CA TRP A 146 -1.97 7.64 -5.67
C TRP A 146 -1.72 6.69 -6.84
N ILE A 147 -2.60 6.75 -7.86
CA ILE A 147 -2.45 5.95 -9.07
C ILE A 147 -2.42 6.91 -10.25
N ASP A 148 -1.37 6.83 -11.06
CA ASP A 148 -1.15 7.73 -12.20
C ASP A 148 -1.21 9.20 -11.79
N GLY A 149 -0.64 9.52 -10.62
CA GLY A 149 -0.57 10.87 -10.12
C GLY A 149 -1.86 11.41 -9.52
N THR A 150 -2.88 10.56 -9.38
CA THR A 150 -4.19 10.96 -8.86
C THR A 150 -4.50 10.17 -7.60
N ARG A 151 -4.97 10.85 -6.57
CA ARG A 151 -5.42 10.20 -5.35
C ARG A 151 -6.66 9.38 -5.64
N VAL A 152 -6.73 8.20 -5.03
CA VAL A 152 -7.89 7.30 -5.14
C VAL A 152 -8.32 6.90 -3.74
N ASN A 153 -9.54 6.33 -3.64
CA ASN A 153 -10.03 5.87 -2.34
C ASN A 153 -9.26 4.62 -1.91
N PRO A 154 -8.44 4.71 -0.85
CA PRO A 154 -7.63 3.56 -0.43
C PRO A 154 -8.45 2.32 -0.07
N LEU A 155 -9.70 2.49 0.39
CA LEU A 155 -10.53 1.36 0.79
C LEU A 155 -10.88 0.45 -0.39
N ASN A 156 -10.75 0.95 -1.62
CA ASN A 156 -10.98 0.12 -2.80
C ASN A 156 -9.79 -0.78 -3.13
N TYR A 157 -8.67 -0.59 -2.47
CA TYR A 157 -7.42 -1.27 -2.80
C TYR A 157 -6.82 -2.06 -1.65
N VAL A 158 -7.03 -1.62 -0.40
CA VAL A 158 -6.43 -2.33 0.72
C VAL A 158 -7.26 -3.53 1.14
N ASN A 159 -6.54 -4.54 1.63
CA ASN A 159 -7.16 -5.68 2.26
C ASN A 159 -7.88 -5.20 3.53
N LYS A 160 -9.14 -5.58 3.68
CA LYS A 160 -9.96 -5.08 4.79
C LYS A 160 -9.80 -5.88 6.06
N ASN A 161 -9.01 -6.91 6.05
CA ASN A 161 -8.81 -7.75 7.25
C ASN A 161 -7.74 -7.19 8.17
#